data_87d3463f2d6763103989a4c7f00525ee
#
_entry.id   87d3463f2d6763103989a4c7f00525ee
#
_cell.length_a   1.000
_cell.length_b   1.000
_cell.length_c   1.000
_cell.angle_alpha   90.00
_cell.angle_beta   90.00
_cell.angle_gamma   90.00
#
_symmetry.space_group_name_H-M   'P 1'
#
loop_
_entity.id
_entity.type
_entity.pdbx_description
1 polymer ?
#
loop_
_entity_poly.entity_id
_entity_poly.type
_entity_poly.pdbx_seq_one_letter_code
_entity_poly.pdbx_strand_id
1 'polypeptide(L)'
;MINFKKLTLIGIAAIMGSYSAMADEGMWMIHAIDSALEKKMQERGLELSAGEIYNADAPGSTVADAVVSMAFGCTGSIISDNGLLITNHHCAYSDVHALSTPEHNYLEEGFWAFRADEEVNIKDKSVYFLKRVLDVTDEVEELKKDLAARGI
;
A
#
# COMPACT_ATOMS: atom_id res chain seq x y z
N MET A 1 -20.55 -19.72 -50.25
CA MET A 1 -21.22 -18.41 -49.96
C MET A 1 -21.05 -18.11 -48.48
N ILE A 2 -20.29 -17.08 -48.14
CA ILE A 2 -20.11 -16.64 -46.76
C ILE A 2 -21.38 -15.93 -46.32
N ASN A 3 -21.97 -16.39 -45.20
CA ASN A 3 -23.25 -15.88 -44.71
C ASN A 3 -23.04 -14.46 -44.13
N PHE A 4 -23.68 -13.48 -44.74
CA PHE A 4 -23.50 -12.04 -44.39
C PHE A 4 -23.75 -11.77 -42.90
N LYS A 5 -24.68 -12.49 -42.27
CA LYS A 5 -24.95 -12.42 -40.83
C LYS A 5 -23.76 -12.87 -39.96
N LYS A 6 -23.01 -13.89 -40.43
CA LYS A 6 -21.76 -14.34 -39.71
C LYS A 6 -20.64 -13.32 -39.86
N LEU A 7 -20.52 -12.67 -41.01
CA LEU A 7 -19.53 -11.61 -41.23
C LEU A 7 -19.79 -10.39 -40.34
N THR A 8 -21.07 -10.00 -40.20
CA THR A 8 -21.46 -8.88 -39.32
C THR A 8 -21.21 -9.21 -37.85
N LEU A 9 -21.49 -10.44 -37.41
CA LEU A 9 -21.21 -10.86 -36.01
C LEU A 9 -19.71 -10.87 -35.70
N ILE A 10 -18.86 -11.33 -36.62
CA ILE A 10 -17.41 -11.32 -36.47
C ILE A 10 -16.88 -9.89 -36.46
N GLY A 11 -17.43 -8.98 -37.27
CA GLY A 11 -17.07 -7.58 -37.29
C GLY A 11 -17.39 -6.86 -35.95
N ILE A 12 -18.56 -7.14 -35.39
CA ILE A 12 -18.99 -6.58 -34.09
C ILE A 12 -18.14 -7.16 -32.97
N ALA A 13 -17.83 -8.45 -32.97
CA ALA A 13 -16.96 -9.08 -31.97
C ALA A 13 -15.52 -8.54 -32.03
N ALA A 14 -15.00 -8.24 -33.22
CA ALA A 14 -13.68 -7.64 -33.40
C ALA A 14 -13.62 -6.19 -32.90
N ILE A 15 -14.70 -5.42 -33.09
CA ILE A 15 -14.80 -4.03 -32.59
C ILE A 15 -14.94 -4.02 -31.05
N MET A 16 -15.70 -4.95 -30.47
CA MET A 16 -15.84 -5.06 -29.01
C MET A 16 -14.55 -5.61 -28.33
N GLY A 17 -13.73 -6.38 -29.05
CA GLY A 17 -12.42 -6.84 -28.55
C GLY A 17 -11.30 -5.80 -28.60
N SER A 18 -11.54 -4.65 -29.20
CA SER A 18 -10.52 -3.58 -29.35
C SER A 18 -10.53 -2.56 -28.21
N TYR A 19 -11.35 -2.76 -27.17
CA TYR A 19 -11.13 -2.04 -25.93
C TYR A 19 -9.83 -2.59 -25.32
N SER A 20 -8.72 -1.95 -25.66
CA SER A 20 -7.46 -2.18 -24.98
C SER A 20 -7.73 -2.01 -23.49
N ALA A 21 -7.59 -3.09 -22.74
CA ALA A 21 -7.46 -2.97 -21.28
C ALA A 21 -6.19 -2.16 -21.05
N MET A 22 -6.33 -0.84 -20.96
CA MET A 22 -5.22 0.02 -20.57
C MET A 22 -5.00 -0.25 -19.08
N ALA A 23 -4.03 -1.09 -18.80
CA ALA A 23 -3.53 -1.23 -17.44
C ALA A 23 -2.79 0.07 -17.08
N ASP A 24 -3.02 0.57 -15.90
CA ASP A 24 -2.21 1.65 -15.37
C ASP A 24 -0.81 1.15 -15.06
N GLU A 25 0.18 1.90 -15.48
CA GLU A 25 1.58 1.56 -15.24
C GLU A 25 1.97 1.90 -13.80
N GLY A 26 2.64 0.94 -13.17
CA GLY A 26 3.49 1.15 -12.01
C GLY A 26 2.79 1.26 -10.66
N MET A 27 3.61 1.12 -9.62
CA MET A 27 3.30 1.56 -8.26
C MET A 27 3.94 2.94 -8.06
N TRP A 28 3.11 3.96 -7.91
CA TRP A 28 3.56 5.32 -7.70
C TRP A 28 3.94 5.53 -6.23
N MET A 29 5.07 6.17 -6.01
CA MET A 29 5.45 6.57 -4.65
C MET A 29 4.55 7.72 -4.20
N ILE A 30 3.96 7.60 -3.02
CA ILE A 30 2.97 8.56 -2.51
C ILE A 30 3.50 9.99 -2.41
N HIS A 31 4.80 10.16 -2.12
CA HIS A 31 5.45 11.48 -2.06
C HIS A 31 5.80 12.07 -3.44
N ALA A 32 5.67 11.28 -4.51
CA ALA A 32 5.98 11.69 -5.88
C ALA A 32 4.71 11.89 -6.74
N ILE A 33 3.54 11.96 -6.13
CA ILE A 33 2.29 12.27 -6.83
C ILE A 33 2.31 13.76 -7.20
N ASP A 34 2.61 14.03 -8.46
CA ASP A 34 2.54 15.38 -9.04
C ASP A 34 1.12 15.73 -9.52
N SER A 35 0.93 16.96 -9.95
CA SER A 35 -0.39 17.44 -10.40
C SER A 35 -0.91 16.72 -11.65
N ALA A 36 -0.04 16.18 -12.50
CA ALA A 36 -0.45 15.46 -13.70
C ALA A 36 -0.98 14.06 -13.33
N LEU A 37 -0.29 13.38 -12.41
CA LEU A 37 -0.71 12.10 -11.90
C LEU A 37 -1.97 12.23 -11.04
N GLU A 38 -2.04 13.23 -10.16
CA GLU A 38 -3.23 13.56 -9.37
C GLU A 38 -4.46 13.71 -10.26
N LYS A 39 -4.35 14.53 -11.32
CA LYS A 39 -5.44 14.72 -12.29
C LYS A 39 -5.85 13.41 -12.96
N LYS A 40 -4.89 12.58 -13.37
CA LYS A 40 -5.17 11.27 -13.97
C LYS A 40 -5.91 10.33 -12.99
N MET A 41 -5.55 10.36 -11.71
CA MET A 41 -6.21 9.58 -10.67
C MET A 41 -7.62 10.11 -10.39
N GLN A 42 -7.82 11.42 -10.39
CA GLN A 42 -9.14 12.06 -10.23
C GLN A 42 -10.08 11.78 -11.41
N GLU A 43 -9.58 11.76 -12.64
CA GLU A 43 -10.35 11.33 -13.82
C GLU A 43 -10.85 9.88 -13.71
N ARG A 44 -10.25 9.08 -12.83
CA ARG A 44 -10.64 7.68 -12.54
C ARG A 44 -11.43 7.52 -11.24
N GLY A 45 -11.79 8.63 -10.61
CA GLY A 45 -12.66 8.63 -9.43
C GLY A 45 -11.95 8.85 -8.10
N LEU A 46 -10.67 9.22 -8.08
CA LEU A 46 -10.03 9.68 -6.85
C LEU A 46 -10.63 11.02 -6.46
N GLU A 47 -11.16 11.13 -5.25
CA GLU A 47 -11.71 12.38 -4.70
C GLU A 47 -10.70 13.17 -3.86
N LEU A 48 -9.60 12.51 -3.46
CA LEU A 48 -8.53 13.12 -2.65
C LEU A 48 -7.55 13.89 -3.51
N SER A 49 -6.96 14.93 -2.94
CA SER A 49 -5.78 15.60 -3.47
C SER A 49 -4.49 14.83 -3.11
N ALA A 50 -3.40 15.10 -3.83
CA ALA A 50 -2.09 14.56 -3.49
C ALA A 50 -1.67 14.94 -2.06
N GLY A 51 -1.99 16.14 -1.60
CA GLY A 51 -1.71 16.60 -0.24
C GLY A 51 -2.53 15.90 0.85
N GLU A 52 -3.73 15.41 0.54
CA GLU A 52 -4.52 14.57 1.45
C GLU A 52 -4.05 13.12 1.48
N ILE A 53 -3.35 12.68 0.43
CA ILE A 53 -2.71 11.36 0.40
C ILE A 53 -1.42 11.38 1.21
N TYR A 54 -0.55 12.36 0.95
CA TYR A 54 0.72 12.53 1.68
C TYR A 54 1.10 14.02 1.78
N ASN A 55 1.43 14.46 2.99
CA ASN A 55 1.95 15.81 3.23
C ASN A 55 2.93 15.77 4.41
N ALA A 56 4.23 15.95 4.13
CA ALA A 56 5.28 15.94 5.15
C ALA A 56 5.17 17.13 6.13
N ASP A 57 4.52 18.23 5.73
CA ASP A 57 4.38 19.45 6.52
C ASP A 57 3.09 19.46 7.37
N ALA A 58 2.19 18.48 7.15
CA ALA A 58 0.94 18.33 7.90
C ALA A 58 0.77 16.87 8.41
N PRO A 59 1.68 16.38 9.25
CA PRO A 59 1.61 15.00 9.74
C PRO A 59 0.36 14.78 10.61
N GLY A 60 -0.24 13.59 10.48
CA GLY A 60 -1.45 13.18 11.18
C GLY A 60 -2.77 13.58 10.50
N SER A 61 -2.70 14.10 9.26
CA SER A 61 -3.87 14.54 8.51
C SER A 61 -4.03 13.90 7.13
N THR A 62 -3.18 12.92 6.81
CA THR A 62 -3.13 12.31 5.48
C THR A 62 -3.41 10.80 5.52
N VAL A 63 -3.79 10.23 4.38
CA VAL A 63 -3.96 8.77 4.25
C VAL A 63 -2.67 8.02 4.59
N ALA A 64 -1.52 8.58 4.23
CA ALA A 64 -0.22 7.99 4.51
C ALA A 64 0.08 7.83 6.01
N ASP A 65 -0.48 8.69 6.85
CA ASP A 65 -0.30 8.61 8.30
C ASP A 65 -0.98 7.39 8.93
N ALA A 66 -1.97 6.81 8.26
CA ALA A 66 -2.60 5.56 8.69
C ALA A 66 -1.79 4.31 8.30
N VAL A 67 -0.83 4.44 7.37
CA VAL A 67 -0.02 3.32 6.90
C VAL A 67 1.22 3.18 7.76
N VAL A 68 1.46 1.97 8.26
CA VAL A 68 2.60 1.68 9.14
C VAL A 68 3.44 0.55 8.57
N SER A 69 4.76 0.66 8.76
CA SER A 69 5.68 -0.45 8.54
C SER A 69 5.78 -1.26 9.84
N MET A 70 5.55 -2.55 9.74
CA MET A 70 5.76 -3.48 10.84
C MET A 70 7.25 -3.89 10.86
N ALA A 71 7.86 -3.92 12.04
CA ALA A 71 9.31 -4.12 12.21
C ALA A 71 9.88 -5.39 11.56
N PHE A 72 9.02 -6.34 11.22
CA PHE A 72 9.40 -7.63 10.61
C PHE A 72 9.08 -7.74 9.11
N GLY A 73 8.93 -6.60 8.42
CA GLY A 73 8.84 -6.57 6.96
C GLY A 73 7.42 -6.59 6.39
N CYS A 74 6.41 -6.44 7.23
CA CYS A 74 5.01 -6.30 6.82
C CYS A 74 4.55 -4.83 6.84
N THR A 75 3.40 -4.60 6.22
CA THR A 75 2.68 -3.31 6.26
C THR A 75 1.34 -3.51 6.95
N GLY A 76 0.92 -2.55 7.73
CA GLY A 76 -0.40 -2.48 8.33
C GLY A 76 -1.04 -1.13 8.11
N SER A 77 -2.33 -1.03 8.46
CA SER A 77 -3.07 0.24 8.45
C SER A 77 -3.80 0.42 9.77
N ILE A 78 -3.65 1.59 10.36
CA ILE A 78 -4.41 2.00 11.54
C ILE A 78 -5.78 2.49 11.07
N ILE A 79 -6.84 1.94 11.61
CA ILE A 79 -8.22 2.20 11.17
C ILE A 79 -9.13 2.72 12.30
N SER A 80 -8.57 3.03 13.45
CA SER A 80 -9.31 3.67 14.54
C SER A 80 -8.43 4.55 15.41
N ASP A 81 -9.05 5.48 16.13
CA ASP A 81 -8.39 6.37 17.08
C ASP A 81 -7.76 5.63 18.26
N ASN A 82 -8.21 4.41 18.53
CA ASN A 82 -7.69 3.55 19.61
C ASN A 82 -6.57 2.61 19.15
N GLY A 83 -6.06 2.79 17.91
CA GLY A 83 -4.93 2.02 17.39
C GLY A 83 -5.30 0.64 16.83
N LEU A 84 -6.58 0.41 16.45
CA LEU A 84 -6.92 -0.83 15.74
C LEU A 84 -6.14 -0.90 14.42
N LEU A 85 -5.33 -1.95 14.28
CA LEU A 85 -4.47 -2.17 13.13
C LEU A 85 -4.97 -3.36 12.33
N ILE A 86 -5.08 -3.20 11.03
CA ILE A 86 -5.32 -4.32 10.10
C ILE A 86 -4.05 -4.62 9.30
N THR A 87 -3.83 -5.91 9.06
CA THR A 87 -2.71 -6.41 8.25
C THR A 87 -3.09 -7.74 7.61
N ASN A 88 -2.14 -8.35 6.90
CA ASN A 88 -2.34 -9.67 6.29
C ASN A 88 -2.19 -10.80 7.32
N HIS A 89 -2.93 -11.89 7.12
CA HIS A 89 -2.86 -13.07 7.97
C HIS A 89 -1.42 -13.60 8.14
N HIS A 90 -0.65 -13.71 7.05
CA HIS A 90 0.71 -14.21 7.12
C HIS A 90 1.65 -13.37 8.00
N CYS A 91 1.35 -12.09 8.20
CA CYS A 91 2.13 -11.20 9.06
C CYS A 91 1.93 -11.52 10.56
N ALA A 92 0.80 -12.07 10.93
CA ALA A 92 0.46 -12.46 12.30
C ALA A 92 0.57 -13.98 12.56
N TYR A 93 0.81 -14.77 11.51
CA TYR A 93 0.72 -16.24 11.58
C TYR A 93 1.55 -16.84 12.70
N SER A 94 2.82 -16.45 12.83
CA SER A 94 3.72 -16.97 13.86
C SER A 94 3.27 -16.62 15.27
N ASP A 95 2.68 -15.45 15.45
CA ASP A 95 2.19 -14.99 16.75
C ASP A 95 0.93 -15.74 17.14
N VAL A 96 -0.01 -15.88 16.20
CA VAL A 96 -1.24 -16.66 16.40
C VAL A 96 -0.90 -18.12 16.70
N HIS A 97 0.07 -18.69 15.98
CA HIS A 97 0.56 -20.04 16.26
C HIS A 97 1.16 -20.16 17.69
N ALA A 98 2.00 -19.20 18.08
CA ALA A 98 2.65 -19.22 19.40
C ALA A 98 1.67 -19.04 20.57
N LEU A 99 0.54 -18.39 20.33
CA LEU A 99 -0.53 -18.20 21.30
C LEU A 99 -1.54 -19.38 21.33
N SER A 100 -1.51 -20.23 20.30
CA SER A 100 -2.40 -21.40 20.24
C SER A 100 -1.94 -22.49 21.22
N THR A 101 -2.92 -23.19 21.78
CA THR A 101 -2.72 -24.36 22.65
C THR A 101 -3.48 -25.56 22.08
N PRO A 102 -3.25 -26.79 22.59
CA PRO A 102 -4.06 -27.94 22.19
C PRO A 102 -5.56 -27.77 22.45
N GLU A 103 -5.93 -26.96 23.45
CA GLU A 103 -7.32 -26.70 23.84
C GLU A 103 -7.94 -25.55 23.02
N HIS A 104 -7.09 -24.65 22.50
CA HIS A 104 -7.49 -23.47 21.73
C HIS A 104 -6.57 -23.24 20.53
N ASN A 105 -6.93 -23.80 19.40
CA ASN A 105 -6.18 -23.63 18.16
C ASN A 105 -6.66 -22.38 17.41
N TYR A 106 -6.11 -21.23 17.76
CA TYR A 106 -6.50 -19.94 17.14
C TYR A 106 -6.22 -19.85 15.64
N LEU A 107 -5.35 -20.70 15.06
CA LEU A 107 -5.16 -20.76 13.62
C LEU A 107 -6.38 -21.36 12.90
N GLU A 108 -7.11 -22.26 13.53
CA GLU A 108 -8.29 -22.93 12.97
C GLU A 108 -9.59 -22.26 13.43
N GLU A 109 -9.67 -21.93 14.72
CA GLU A 109 -10.88 -21.40 15.35
C GLU A 109 -11.03 -19.88 15.15
N GLY A 110 -9.91 -19.17 14.90
CA GLY A 110 -9.84 -17.73 14.98
C GLY A 110 -9.81 -17.24 16.44
N PHE A 111 -9.59 -15.92 16.58
CA PHE A 111 -9.62 -15.24 17.87
C PHE A 111 -10.35 -13.92 17.74
N TRP A 112 -11.27 -13.64 18.65
CA TRP A 112 -12.01 -12.41 18.70
C TRP A 112 -11.96 -11.82 20.11
N ALA A 113 -11.42 -10.62 20.25
CA ALA A 113 -11.55 -9.78 21.44
C ALA A 113 -12.66 -8.75 21.21
N PHE A 114 -13.73 -8.81 21.97
CA PHE A 114 -14.83 -7.83 21.89
C PHE A 114 -14.60 -6.62 22.80
N ARG A 115 -13.66 -6.72 23.71
CA ARG A 115 -13.24 -5.68 24.65
C ARG A 115 -11.71 -5.65 24.76
N ALA A 116 -11.17 -4.51 25.11
CA ALA A 116 -9.71 -4.31 25.24
C ALA A 116 -9.05 -5.21 26.30
N ASP A 117 -9.79 -5.59 27.34
CA ASP A 117 -9.30 -6.50 28.39
C ASP A 117 -9.25 -7.99 27.95
N GLU A 118 -9.83 -8.30 26.81
CA GLU A 118 -9.78 -9.63 26.18
C GLU A 118 -8.61 -9.75 25.18
N GLU A 119 -8.00 -8.64 24.80
CA GLU A 119 -6.88 -8.62 23.86
C GLU A 119 -5.65 -9.32 24.44
N VAL A 120 -5.00 -10.15 23.63
CA VAL A 120 -3.79 -10.87 24.03
C VAL A 120 -2.57 -10.06 23.62
N ASN A 121 -1.74 -9.68 24.59
CA ASN A 121 -0.54 -8.92 24.34
C ASN A 121 0.54 -9.77 23.65
N ILE A 122 1.01 -9.32 22.50
CA ILE A 122 2.14 -9.90 21.77
C ILE A 122 3.36 -9.04 22.07
N LYS A 123 4.34 -9.61 22.77
CA LYS A 123 5.56 -8.92 23.17
C LYS A 123 6.45 -8.60 21.96
N ASP A 124 7.23 -7.55 22.09
CA ASP A 124 8.28 -7.16 21.13
C ASP A 124 7.77 -6.86 19.71
N LYS A 125 6.50 -6.51 19.57
CA LYS A 125 5.93 -6.02 18.32
C LYS A 125 5.94 -4.49 18.29
N SER A 126 6.42 -3.96 17.18
CA SER A 126 6.50 -2.51 16.96
C SER A 126 6.04 -2.16 15.57
N VAL A 127 5.50 -0.97 15.44
CA VAL A 127 5.12 -0.36 14.15
C VAL A 127 5.85 0.97 14.00
N TYR A 128 6.20 1.32 12.77
CA TYR A 128 6.86 2.56 12.42
C TYR A 128 5.95 3.40 11.53
N PHE A 129 5.72 4.63 11.93
CA PHE A 129 5.00 5.62 11.14
C PHE A 129 5.99 6.38 10.26
N LEU A 130 5.69 6.51 8.97
CA LEU A 130 6.45 7.35 8.06
C LEU A 130 6.28 8.81 8.48
N LYS A 131 7.38 9.51 8.74
CA LYS A 131 7.36 10.93 9.10
C LYS A 131 7.70 11.82 7.91
N ARG A 132 8.70 11.43 7.13
CA ARG A 132 9.18 12.22 6.00
C ARG A 132 9.94 11.33 5.02
N VAL A 133 9.83 11.66 3.74
CA VAL A 133 10.72 11.17 2.67
C VAL A 133 11.52 12.35 2.18
N LEU A 134 12.84 12.21 2.10
CA LEU A 134 13.77 13.22 1.60
C LEU A 134 14.44 12.69 0.35
N ASP A 135 14.46 13.51 -0.70
CA ASP A 135 15.33 13.28 -1.87
C ASP A 135 16.74 13.75 -1.51
N VAL A 136 17.69 12.85 -1.54
CA VAL A 136 19.12 13.12 -1.25
C VAL A 136 19.99 12.94 -2.49
N THR A 137 19.41 12.98 -3.68
CA THR A 137 20.12 12.74 -4.94
C THR A 137 21.26 13.74 -5.13
N ASP A 138 21.01 15.02 -4.92
CA ASP A 138 22.02 16.08 -5.09
C ASP A 138 23.17 15.91 -4.10
N GLU A 139 22.89 15.59 -2.85
CA GLU A 139 23.89 15.33 -1.79
C GLU A 139 24.80 14.14 -2.15
N VAL A 140 24.20 13.06 -2.69
CA VAL A 140 24.95 11.88 -3.12
C VAL A 140 25.82 12.20 -4.35
N GLU A 141 25.30 12.93 -5.31
CA GLU A 141 26.06 13.32 -6.50
C GLU A 141 27.21 14.28 -6.16
N GLU A 142 27.04 15.19 -5.21
CA GLU A 142 28.12 16.06 -4.71
C GLU A 142 29.20 15.23 -3.99
N LEU A 143 28.79 14.31 -3.12
CA LEU A 143 29.73 13.42 -2.44
C LEU A 143 30.52 12.56 -3.43
N LYS A 144 29.89 12.01 -4.47
CA LYS A 144 30.58 11.26 -5.54
C LYS A 144 31.64 12.09 -6.25
N LYS A 145 31.36 13.37 -6.54
CA LYS A 145 32.33 14.28 -7.16
C LYS A 145 33.50 14.54 -6.23
N ASP A 146 33.25 14.76 -4.93
CA ASP A 146 34.34 14.98 -3.93
C ASP A 146 35.22 13.73 -3.80
N LEU A 147 34.64 12.54 -3.67
CA LEU A 147 35.38 11.28 -3.58
C LEU A 147 36.23 11.05 -4.83
N ALA A 148 35.70 11.27 -6.01
CA ALA A 148 36.45 11.13 -7.26
C ALA A 148 37.61 12.13 -7.35
N ALA A 149 37.43 13.38 -6.88
CA ALA A 149 38.49 14.38 -6.83
C ALA A 149 39.63 13.98 -5.86
N ARG A 150 39.31 13.18 -4.84
CA ARG A 150 40.28 12.67 -3.84
C ARG A 150 40.90 11.32 -4.24
N GLY A 151 40.52 10.79 -5.42
CA GLY A 151 41.03 9.53 -5.95
C GLY A 151 40.53 8.27 -5.23
N ILE A 152 39.32 8.37 -4.66
CA ILE A 152 38.63 7.28 -3.95
C ILE A 152 37.48 6.75 -4.83
#